data_3ad1184b157a8c0d8334c6a34322ebbf
#
_entry.id   3ad1184b157a8c0d8334c6a34322ebbf
#
_cell.length_a   1.000
_cell.length_b   1.000
_cell.length_c   1.000
_cell.angle_alpha   90.00
_cell.angle_beta   90.00
_cell.angle_gamma   90.00
#
_symmetry.space_group_name_H-M   'P 1'
#
loop_
_entity.id
_entity.type
_entity.pdbx_description
1 polymer ?
#
loop_
_entity_poly.entity_id
_entity_poly.type
_entity_poly.pdbx_seq_one_letter_code
_entity_poly.pdbx_strand_id
1 'polypeptide(L)'
;VVRESVHAVHLPLSPWMRARVLRIPSPALLRCDALQASSASLFDYDALVVATQQGDLTQRDWRRTDPPAVEPEALAWLAEQGVRHLLIDLPSVDPEEDGGALAAHRAFWGLPLGSTSLADARFAEASITELIQVPADCPEGRYMLNLSLAPMHGDAVPSRPILFPAESP
;
A
#
# COMPACT_ATOMS: atom_id res chain seq x y z
N VAL A 1 -16.31 0.78 -6.07
CA VAL A 1 -15.84 2.17 -6.06
C VAL A 1 -16.66 2.91 -5.02
N VAL A 2 -15.97 3.46 -4.02
CA VAL A 2 -16.59 4.33 -3.02
C VAL A 2 -16.99 5.61 -3.73
N ARG A 3 -18.27 6.02 -3.65
CA ARG A 3 -18.76 7.22 -4.34
C ARG A 3 -18.36 8.53 -3.66
N GLU A 4 -17.89 8.44 -2.42
CA GLU A 4 -17.38 9.58 -1.68
C GLU A 4 -15.90 9.74 -2.01
N SER A 5 -15.57 10.80 -2.73
CA SER A 5 -14.16 11.16 -2.92
C SER A 5 -13.55 11.52 -1.56
N VAL A 6 -12.61 10.71 -1.12
CA VAL A 6 -11.79 11.08 0.02
C VAL A 6 -10.92 12.24 -0.42
N HIS A 7 -11.15 13.41 0.14
CA HIS A 7 -10.22 14.50 -0.05
C HIS A 7 -8.89 14.12 0.59
N ALA A 8 -7.84 13.99 -0.19
CA ALA A 8 -6.49 13.74 0.31
C ALA A 8 -6.09 14.74 1.42
N VAL A 9 -6.66 15.94 1.40
CA VAL A 9 -6.51 16.98 2.42
C VAL A 9 -7.09 16.58 3.77
N HIS A 10 -7.97 15.60 3.82
CA HIS A 10 -8.63 15.16 5.06
C HIS A 10 -8.06 13.85 5.62
N LEU A 11 -7.10 13.21 4.94
CA LEU A 11 -6.38 12.10 5.54
C LEU A 11 -5.52 12.62 6.70
N PRO A 12 -5.69 12.08 7.91
CA PRO A 12 -4.93 12.53 9.07
C PRO A 12 -3.51 11.95 9.03
N LEU A 13 -2.74 12.35 8.02
CA LEU A 13 -1.36 11.91 7.88
C LEU A 13 -0.50 12.58 8.94
N SER A 14 0.19 11.78 9.73
CA SER A 14 1.31 12.27 10.53
C SER A 14 2.44 12.73 9.61
N PRO A 15 3.09 13.86 9.89
CA PRO A 15 4.25 14.29 9.10
C PRO A 15 5.40 13.29 9.16
N TRP A 16 5.44 12.45 10.18
CA TRP A 16 6.40 11.37 10.38
C TRP A 16 5.70 10.11 10.83
N MET A 17 5.86 9.05 10.05
CA MET A 17 5.28 7.72 10.33
C MET A 17 6.40 6.70 10.45
N ARG A 18 6.28 5.79 11.38
CA ARG A 18 7.20 4.65 11.49
C ARG A 18 6.89 3.70 10.35
N ALA A 19 7.87 3.44 9.52
CA ALA A 19 7.73 2.58 8.36
C ALA A 19 8.70 1.41 8.38
N ARG A 20 8.29 0.31 7.78
CA ARG A 20 9.15 -0.84 7.50
C ARG A 20 9.24 -1.04 5.99
N VAL A 21 10.44 -1.25 5.48
CA VAL A 21 10.70 -1.66 4.10
C VAL A 21 10.93 -3.16 4.07
N LEU A 22 10.19 -3.85 3.22
CA LEU A 22 10.35 -5.28 2.91
C LEU A 22 10.57 -5.47 1.41
N ARG A 23 11.37 -6.47 1.05
CA ARG A 23 11.57 -6.91 -0.33
C ARG A 23 11.05 -8.33 -0.46
N ILE A 24 9.91 -8.48 -1.11
CA ILE A 24 9.22 -9.76 -1.27
C ILE A 24 8.99 -9.98 -2.76
N PRO A 25 9.97 -10.56 -3.49
CA PRO A 25 9.81 -10.82 -4.91
C PRO A 25 8.54 -11.63 -5.19
N SER A 26 7.63 -11.06 -5.96
CA SER A 26 6.35 -11.69 -6.28
C SER A 26 6.10 -11.61 -7.78
N PRO A 27 6.22 -12.72 -8.52
CA PRO A 27 6.07 -12.72 -9.97
C PRO A 27 4.61 -12.64 -10.44
N ALA A 28 3.64 -13.05 -9.63
CA ALA A 28 2.23 -13.13 -10.02
C ALA A 28 1.27 -12.66 -8.92
N LEU A 29 1.39 -13.18 -7.71
CA LEU A 29 0.50 -12.88 -6.59
C LEU A 29 1.29 -12.77 -5.30
N LEU A 30 1.20 -11.63 -4.62
CA LEU A 30 1.76 -11.48 -3.28
C LEU A 30 0.80 -12.11 -2.27
N ARG A 31 1.20 -13.24 -1.72
CA ARG A 31 0.39 -14.07 -0.83
C ARG A 31 0.54 -13.67 0.63
N CYS A 32 -0.48 -13.95 1.41
CA CYS A 32 -0.51 -13.69 2.84
C CYS A 32 0.63 -14.43 3.59
N ASP A 33 0.89 -15.68 3.25
CA ASP A 33 1.96 -16.48 3.85
C ASP A 33 3.36 -15.88 3.61
N ALA A 34 3.61 -15.34 2.40
CA ALA A 34 4.87 -14.68 2.07
C ALA A 34 5.07 -13.39 2.88
N LEU A 35 4.02 -12.59 3.04
CA LEU A 35 4.04 -11.41 3.90
C LEU A 35 4.29 -11.76 5.37
N GLN A 36 3.60 -12.75 5.89
CA GLN A 36 3.75 -13.23 7.26
C GLN A 36 5.16 -13.74 7.53
N ALA A 37 5.72 -14.52 6.62
CA ALA A 37 7.09 -15.05 6.74
C ALA A 37 8.16 -13.94 6.71
N SER A 38 7.93 -12.86 5.97
CA SER A 38 8.86 -11.74 5.83
C SER A 38 8.75 -10.69 6.94
N SER A 39 7.69 -10.76 7.75
CA SER A 39 7.38 -9.77 8.78
C SER A 39 7.44 -10.37 10.18
N ALA A 40 8.45 -10.02 10.95
CA ALA A 40 8.58 -10.50 12.33
C ALA A 40 7.50 -9.91 13.27
N SER A 41 7.21 -8.61 13.15
CA SER A 41 6.14 -7.88 13.86
C SER A 41 5.88 -6.58 13.14
N LEU A 42 4.63 -6.24 12.92
CA LEU A 42 4.21 -4.99 12.27
C LEU A 42 3.50 -4.02 13.21
N PHE A 43 3.19 -4.42 14.45
CA PHE A 43 2.44 -3.58 15.41
C PHE A 43 3.11 -2.24 15.74
N ASP A 44 4.41 -2.12 15.53
CA ASP A 44 5.15 -0.90 15.79
C ASP A 44 5.23 0.04 14.59
N TYR A 45 4.60 -0.31 13.46
CA TYR A 45 4.70 0.46 12.23
C TYR A 45 3.35 1.00 11.78
N ASP A 46 3.34 2.28 11.44
CA ASP A 46 2.20 2.97 10.86
C ASP A 46 2.09 2.65 9.35
N ALA A 47 3.24 2.43 8.70
CA ALA A 47 3.36 2.20 7.27
C ALA A 47 4.21 0.96 6.93
N LEU A 48 3.84 0.28 5.85
CA LEU A 48 4.61 -0.79 5.23
C LEU A 48 4.95 -0.42 3.79
N VAL A 49 6.22 -0.52 3.44
CA VAL A 49 6.71 -0.35 2.07
C VAL A 49 7.13 -1.71 1.54
N VAL A 50 6.49 -2.18 0.48
CA VAL A 50 6.74 -3.49 -0.11
C VAL A 50 7.29 -3.32 -1.53
N ALA A 51 8.51 -3.81 -1.75
CA ALA A 51 9.11 -3.92 -3.07
C ALA A 51 8.98 -5.36 -3.58
N THR A 52 8.15 -5.56 -4.60
CA THR A 52 7.87 -6.87 -5.19
C THR A 52 8.67 -7.10 -6.46
N GLN A 53 9.12 -6.03 -7.10
CA GLN A 53 9.80 -6.04 -8.39
C GLN A 53 11.28 -5.66 -8.25
N GLN A 54 12.04 -5.98 -9.27
CA GLN A 54 13.46 -5.62 -9.35
C GLN A 54 13.70 -4.66 -10.52
N GLY A 55 14.72 -3.84 -10.39
CA GLY A 55 15.15 -2.90 -11.43
C GLY A 55 14.45 -1.54 -11.39
N ASP A 56 14.64 -0.79 -12.47
CA ASP A 56 14.01 0.52 -12.66
C ASP A 56 12.60 0.35 -13.24
N LEU A 57 11.60 0.66 -12.43
CA LEU A 57 10.19 0.55 -12.81
C LEU A 57 9.64 1.83 -13.45
N THR A 58 10.40 2.93 -13.42
CA THR A 58 9.94 4.23 -13.92
C THR A 58 9.72 4.24 -15.45
N GLN A 59 10.36 3.33 -16.17
CA GLN A 59 10.25 3.15 -17.61
C GLN A 59 9.42 1.92 -17.99
N ARG A 60 8.88 1.19 -17.00
CA ARG A 60 8.13 -0.03 -17.27
C ARG A 60 6.74 0.30 -17.82
N ASP A 61 6.43 -0.24 -18.97
CA ASP A 61 5.06 -0.20 -19.51
C ASP A 61 4.26 -1.38 -18.97
N TRP A 62 3.34 -1.08 -18.06
CA TRP A 62 2.48 -2.07 -17.41
C TRP A 62 1.29 -2.49 -18.28
N ARG A 63 0.99 -1.73 -19.34
CA ARG A 63 -0.15 -2.02 -20.21
C ARG A 63 0.00 -3.37 -20.87
N ARG A 64 -1.02 -4.21 -20.80
CA ARG A 64 -1.08 -5.55 -21.40
C ARG A 64 0.00 -6.51 -20.85
N THR A 65 0.41 -6.37 -19.61
CA THR A 65 1.46 -7.20 -19.02
C THR A 65 0.97 -8.17 -17.95
N ASP A 66 -0.29 -8.14 -17.60
CA ASP A 66 -0.84 -8.91 -16.45
C ASP A 66 0.04 -8.75 -15.19
N PRO A 67 0.06 -7.53 -14.61
CA PRO A 67 0.94 -7.25 -13.48
C PRO A 67 0.56 -8.08 -12.25
N PRO A 68 1.52 -8.36 -11.36
CA PRO A 68 1.21 -9.02 -10.11
C PRO A 68 0.16 -8.25 -9.30
N ALA A 69 -0.59 -8.98 -8.49
CA ALA A 69 -1.58 -8.43 -7.56
C ALA A 69 -1.28 -8.89 -6.13
N VAL A 70 -2.11 -8.48 -5.18
CA VAL A 70 -2.02 -8.86 -3.77
C VAL A 70 -3.26 -9.67 -3.37
N GLU A 71 -3.04 -10.75 -2.65
CA GLU A 71 -4.12 -11.55 -2.10
C GLU A 71 -4.96 -10.72 -1.11
N PRO A 72 -6.30 -10.63 -1.23
CA PRO A 72 -7.13 -9.82 -0.34
C PRO A 72 -6.93 -10.15 1.14
N GLU A 73 -6.73 -11.41 1.47
CA GLU A 73 -6.47 -11.89 2.83
C GLU A 73 -5.15 -11.33 3.39
N ALA A 74 -4.17 -11.09 2.53
CA ALA A 74 -2.91 -10.46 2.91
C ALA A 74 -3.12 -9.01 3.36
N LEU A 75 -3.95 -8.27 2.64
CA LEU A 75 -4.26 -6.88 2.97
C LEU A 75 -5.17 -6.75 4.20
N ALA A 76 -6.14 -7.65 4.35
CA ALA A 76 -6.93 -7.74 5.58
C ALA A 76 -6.03 -7.99 6.79
N TRP A 77 -5.10 -8.94 6.67
CA TRP A 77 -4.15 -9.25 7.73
C TRP A 77 -3.25 -8.05 8.07
N LEU A 78 -2.71 -7.33 7.08
CA LEU A 78 -1.91 -6.11 7.32
C LEU A 78 -2.69 -5.06 8.10
N ALA A 79 -3.93 -4.80 7.73
CA ALA A 79 -4.79 -3.85 8.41
C ALA A 79 -5.05 -4.25 9.88
N GLU A 80 -5.24 -5.55 10.16
CA GLU A 80 -5.38 -6.09 11.51
C GLU A 80 -4.07 -6.01 12.32
N GLN A 81 -2.90 -6.05 11.66
CA GLN A 81 -1.61 -5.82 12.31
C GLN A 81 -1.36 -4.35 12.67
N GLY A 82 -2.26 -3.44 12.32
CA GLY A 82 -2.14 -2.02 12.63
C GLY A 82 -1.52 -1.18 11.53
N VAL A 83 -1.12 -1.76 10.41
CA VAL A 83 -0.63 -1.01 9.23
C VAL A 83 -1.79 -0.17 8.67
N ARG A 84 -1.55 1.13 8.54
CA ARG A 84 -2.53 2.10 8.00
C ARG A 84 -2.13 2.65 6.64
N HIS A 85 -0.86 2.60 6.30
CA HIS A 85 -0.36 3.08 5.02
C HIS A 85 0.47 2.00 4.33
N LEU A 86 -0.06 1.44 3.24
CA LEU A 86 0.66 0.51 2.39
C LEU A 86 1.24 1.28 1.19
N LEU A 87 2.53 1.09 0.94
CA LEU A 87 3.21 1.60 -0.25
C LEU A 87 3.76 0.40 -1.03
N ILE A 88 3.42 0.29 -2.31
CA ILE A 88 3.79 -0.88 -3.12
C ILE A 88 4.20 -0.48 -4.54
N ASP A 89 5.13 -1.22 -5.11
CA ASP A 89 5.69 -0.98 -6.44
C ASP A 89 4.87 -1.61 -7.58
N LEU A 90 3.63 -1.98 -7.32
CA LEU A 90 2.69 -2.49 -8.31
C LEU A 90 1.78 -1.38 -8.86
N PRO A 91 1.25 -1.52 -10.08
CA PRO A 91 0.28 -0.57 -10.64
C PRO A 91 -1.07 -0.61 -9.93
N SER A 92 -1.43 -1.74 -9.35
CA SER A 92 -2.58 -1.91 -8.46
C SER A 92 -2.34 -3.09 -7.49
N VAL A 93 -2.98 -3.04 -6.33
CA VAL A 93 -3.06 -4.20 -5.43
C VAL A 93 -4.07 -5.23 -5.93
N ASP A 94 -5.07 -4.82 -6.72
CA ASP A 94 -6.03 -5.72 -7.38
C ASP A 94 -5.56 -6.10 -8.80
N PRO A 95 -5.99 -7.24 -9.33
CA PRO A 95 -5.75 -7.60 -10.73
C PRO A 95 -6.36 -6.57 -11.70
N GLU A 96 -5.75 -6.39 -12.88
CA GLU A 96 -6.25 -5.47 -13.91
C GLU A 96 -7.67 -5.85 -14.36
N GLU A 97 -7.97 -7.14 -14.46
CA GLU A 97 -9.29 -7.67 -14.81
C GLU A 97 -9.99 -8.29 -13.59
N ASP A 98 -10.50 -7.46 -12.70
CA ASP A 98 -11.22 -7.89 -11.49
C ASP A 98 -12.75 -7.66 -11.57
N GLY A 99 -13.24 -7.18 -12.72
CA GLY A 99 -14.65 -6.81 -12.90
C GLY A 99 -15.10 -5.64 -12.03
N GLY A 100 -14.19 -4.85 -11.48
CA GLY A 100 -14.48 -3.72 -10.58
C GLY A 100 -14.76 -4.16 -9.15
N ALA A 101 -14.38 -5.37 -8.77
CA ALA A 101 -14.58 -5.89 -7.42
C ALA A 101 -13.73 -5.18 -6.38
N LEU A 102 -12.49 -4.79 -6.74
CA LEU A 102 -11.50 -4.14 -5.88
C LEU A 102 -11.34 -4.88 -4.54
N ALA A 103 -11.20 -6.20 -4.60
CA ALA A 103 -11.27 -7.07 -3.44
C ALA A 103 -10.13 -6.80 -2.44
N ALA A 104 -8.91 -6.57 -2.94
CA ALA A 104 -7.75 -6.29 -2.12
C ALA A 104 -7.84 -4.88 -1.48
N HIS A 105 -8.24 -3.85 -2.23
CA HIS A 105 -8.51 -2.53 -1.68
C HIS A 105 -9.55 -2.58 -0.56
N ARG A 106 -10.69 -3.25 -0.82
CA ARG A 106 -11.77 -3.40 0.17
C ARG A 106 -11.31 -4.11 1.42
N ALA A 107 -10.50 -5.16 1.27
CA ALA A 107 -9.97 -5.93 2.37
C ALA A 107 -9.07 -5.05 3.28
N PHE A 108 -8.23 -4.18 2.69
CA PHE A 108 -7.37 -3.27 3.45
C PHE A 108 -8.17 -2.24 4.24
N TRP A 109 -9.24 -1.69 3.66
CA TRP A 109 -10.11 -0.75 4.37
C TRP A 109 -11.12 -1.44 5.30
N GLY A 110 -11.22 -2.77 5.28
CA GLY A 110 -12.27 -3.49 6.00
C GLY A 110 -13.66 -3.09 5.52
N LEU A 111 -13.81 -2.82 4.22
CA LEU A 111 -15.05 -2.37 3.59
C LEU A 111 -15.89 -3.58 3.15
N PRO A 112 -17.14 -3.74 3.65
CA PRO A 112 -17.99 -4.86 3.29
C PRO A 112 -18.27 -4.94 1.78
N LEU A 113 -18.46 -6.16 1.28
CA LEU A 113 -18.89 -6.39 -0.10
C LEU A 113 -20.20 -5.65 -0.38
N GLY A 114 -20.25 -4.97 -1.54
CA GLY A 114 -21.42 -4.19 -1.97
C GLY A 114 -21.56 -2.82 -1.35
N SER A 115 -20.85 -2.49 -0.27
CA SER A 115 -20.84 -1.12 0.24
C SER A 115 -20.12 -0.16 -0.71
N THR A 116 -20.65 1.06 -0.77
CA THR A 116 -20.06 2.19 -1.52
C THR A 116 -19.83 3.41 -0.62
N SER A 117 -20.03 3.26 0.68
CA SER A 117 -19.84 4.33 1.66
C SER A 117 -18.57 4.13 2.47
N LEU A 118 -17.78 5.19 2.59
CA LEU A 118 -16.60 5.21 3.46
C LEU A 118 -16.98 5.02 4.94
N ALA A 119 -18.20 5.41 5.34
CA ALA A 119 -18.69 5.22 6.69
C ALA A 119 -18.79 3.75 7.12
N ASP A 120 -18.84 2.83 6.15
CA ASP A 120 -18.88 1.39 6.41
C ASP A 120 -17.46 0.79 6.50
N ALA A 121 -16.43 1.56 6.19
CA ALA A 121 -15.05 1.10 6.24
C ALA A 121 -14.54 1.09 7.69
N ARG A 122 -14.02 -0.05 8.14
CA ARG A 122 -13.44 -0.17 9.48
C ARG A 122 -12.14 0.63 9.64
N PHE A 123 -11.38 0.78 8.56
CA PHE A 123 -10.10 1.48 8.50
C PHE A 123 -10.15 2.63 7.48
N ALA A 124 -11.14 3.51 7.62
CA ALA A 124 -11.43 4.59 6.67
C ALA A 124 -10.25 5.57 6.45
N GLU A 125 -9.32 5.65 7.40
CA GLU A 125 -8.13 6.52 7.34
C GLU A 125 -6.91 5.82 6.71
N ALA A 126 -7.04 4.54 6.33
CA ALA A 126 -5.97 3.81 5.69
C ALA A 126 -5.77 4.26 4.24
N SER A 127 -4.55 4.17 3.73
CA SER A 127 -4.21 4.52 2.35
C SER A 127 -3.34 3.48 1.69
N ILE A 128 -3.50 3.33 0.37
CA ILE A 128 -2.62 2.54 -0.48
C ILE A 128 -1.93 3.51 -1.44
N THR A 129 -0.61 3.45 -1.50
CA THR A 129 0.21 4.18 -2.46
C THR A 129 0.82 3.18 -3.43
N GLU A 130 0.43 3.26 -4.66
CA GLU A 130 0.82 2.35 -5.74
C GLU A 130 1.89 2.99 -6.63
N LEU A 131 2.50 2.20 -7.52
CA LEU A 131 3.53 2.63 -8.48
C LEU A 131 4.74 3.33 -7.83
N ILE A 132 5.09 2.96 -6.61
CA ILE A 132 6.32 3.47 -6.01
C ILE A 132 7.56 2.84 -6.66
N GLN A 133 8.67 3.54 -6.58
CA GLN A 133 9.99 3.00 -6.90
C GLN A 133 10.82 2.96 -5.63
N VAL A 134 11.13 1.75 -5.14
CA VAL A 134 12.08 1.57 -4.04
C VAL A 134 13.47 1.40 -4.63
N PRO A 135 14.42 2.33 -4.39
CA PRO A 135 15.78 2.23 -4.92
C PRO A 135 16.45 0.91 -4.53
N ALA A 136 17.26 0.36 -5.44
CA ALA A 136 17.93 -0.93 -5.21
C ALA A 136 18.88 -0.90 -4.00
N ASP A 137 19.48 0.25 -3.73
CA ASP A 137 20.37 0.53 -2.60
C ASP A 137 19.63 0.92 -1.30
N CYS A 138 18.29 0.97 -1.31
CA CYS A 138 17.49 1.12 -0.10
C CYS A 138 17.35 -0.25 0.58
N PRO A 139 18.03 -0.52 1.72
CA PRO A 139 17.94 -1.81 2.38
C PRO A 139 16.58 -2.05 3.05
N GLU A 140 16.27 -3.31 3.32
CA GLU A 140 15.17 -3.64 4.21
C GLU A 140 15.43 -3.11 5.62
N GLY A 141 14.38 -2.73 6.32
CA GLY A 141 14.57 -2.26 7.69
C GLY A 141 13.57 -1.21 8.14
N ARG A 142 13.98 -0.47 9.17
CA ARG A 142 13.17 0.57 9.81
C ARG A 142 13.47 1.92 9.19
N TYR A 143 12.40 2.69 8.96
CA TYR A 143 12.48 4.03 8.41
C TYR A 143 11.46 4.95 9.09
N MET A 144 11.71 6.23 8.99
CA MET A 144 10.68 7.26 9.14
C MET A 144 10.19 7.62 7.74
N LEU A 145 8.90 7.52 7.52
CA LEU A 145 8.24 7.90 6.27
C LEU A 145 7.64 9.29 6.39
N ASN A 146 7.94 10.15 5.43
CA ASN A 146 7.14 11.33 5.13
C ASN A 146 6.34 11.05 3.85
N LEU A 147 5.02 11.11 3.94
CA LEU A 147 4.11 10.90 2.81
C LEU A 147 3.37 12.21 2.54
N SER A 148 3.80 12.90 1.49
CA SER A 148 3.15 14.13 1.04
C SER A 148 2.14 13.81 -0.06
N LEU A 149 0.94 14.37 0.05
CA LEU A 149 -0.13 14.22 -0.93
C LEU A 149 -0.38 15.55 -1.65
N ALA A 150 -0.68 15.49 -2.94
CA ALA A 150 -1.15 16.66 -3.66
C ALA A 150 -2.53 17.09 -3.12
N PRO A 151 -2.76 18.40 -2.85
CA PRO A 151 -4.04 18.90 -2.34
C PRO A 151 -5.09 18.98 -3.47
N MET A 152 -5.49 17.82 -3.95
CA MET A 152 -6.43 17.64 -5.05
C MET A 152 -7.68 16.90 -4.57
N HIS A 153 -8.77 17.09 -5.30
CA HIS A 153 -9.99 16.31 -5.16
C HIS A 153 -9.93 15.11 -6.11
N GLY A 154 -10.13 13.93 -5.59
CA GLY A 154 -10.14 12.70 -6.39
C GLY A 154 -10.21 11.47 -5.49
N ASP A 155 -10.50 10.33 -6.09
CA ASP A 155 -10.42 9.01 -5.50
C ASP A 155 -8.96 8.50 -5.40
N ALA A 156 -8.08 9.08 -6.20
CA ALA A 156 -6.62 8.92 -6.12
C ALA A 156 -5.93 10.26 -6.39
N VAL A 157 -4.81 10.50 -5.74
CA VAL A 157 -4.02 11.72 -5.90
C VAL A 157 -2.53 11.40 -5.97
N PRO A 158 -1.73 12.20 -6.71
CA PRO A 158 -0.28 12.04 -6.69
C PRO A 158 0.29 12.19 -5.28
N SER A 159 1.24 11.34 -4.95
CA SER A 159 1.93 11.37 -3.67
C SER A 159 3.45 11.37 -3.87
N ARG A 160 4.17 11.80 -2.83
CA ARG A 160 5.62 11.79 -2.79
C ARG A 160 6.09 11.17 -1.47
N PRO A 161 6.31 9.87 -1.41
CA PRO A 161 6.91 9.23 -0.25
C PRO A 161 8.41 9.51 -0.18
N ILE A 162 8.91 9.81 1.02
CA ILE A 162 10.34 9.98 1.30
C ILE A 162 10.66 9.16 2.54
N LEU A 163 11.66 8.28 2.42
CA LEU A 163 12.14 7.44 3.50
C LEU A 163 13.42 8.03 4.11
N PHE A 164 13.45 8.15 5.42
CA PHE A 164 14.62 8.50 6.21
C PHE A 164 15.03 7.28 7.03
N PRO A 165 16.27 6.79 6.92
CA PRO A 165 16.72 5.69 7.75
C PRO A 165 16.47 6.00 9.23
N ALA A 166 15.80 5.10 9.94
CA ALA A 166 15.73 5.21 11.39
C ALA A 166 17.09 4.79 11.94
N GLU A 167 17.73 5.64 12.74
CA GLU A 167 18.97 5.27 13.43
C GLU A 167 18.70 4.01 14.25
N SER A 168 19.60 3.04 14.14
CA SER A 168 19.56 1.88 15.03
C SER A 168 19.81 2.36 16.45
N PRO A 169 19.00 1.94 17.42
CA PRO A 169 19.23 2.27 18.82
C PRO A 169 20.55 1.75 19.33
#